data_f8e8c8ce297c6810a308cd26ec739fd5
#
_entry.id   f8e8c8ce297c6810a308cd26ec739fd5
#
_cell.length_a   1.000
_cell.length_b   1.000
_cell.length_c   1.000
_cell.angle_alpha   90.00
_cell.angle_beta   90.00
_cell.angle_gamma   90.00
#
_symmetry.space_group_name_H-M   'P 1'
#
loop_
_entity.id
_entity.type
_entity.pdbx_description
1 polymer ?
#
loop_
_entity_poly.entity_id
_entity_poly.type
_entity_poly.pdbx_seq_one_letter_code
_entity_poly.pdbx_strand_id
1 'polypeptide(L)'
;MRFRLLLVLLLSSLSLGAAPFTGMVDGERFTYKVGFAIFPHAGDIVISAQAEKSPEGRALMRVTTVTASRGLVRGLYEFDNVANVLIDVASGRALSVHETGEDPKRKTDSETIFDYEKRIAHYVDRGRPERSTDIPIPEGDPIDLISALVQTRDWNLKPGEKRDVLMHFGRDLYALSIYAEGYEEVRTPLGKFKTLVLVPRMEKDPKGLFKRGGEIKVWIAQDGSRLPVRMQLKLKFGTASLLMTKYEPPAK
;
A
#
# COMPACT_ATOMS: atom_id res chain seq x y z
N MET A 1 18.96 -60.41 -15.26
CA MET A 1 19.61 -59.10 -15.09
C MET A 1 18.58 -58.01 -15.36
N ARG A 2 18.01 -57.42 -14.29
CA ARG A 2 16.96 -56.39 -14.42
C ARG A 2 17.57 -55.03 -14.03
N PHE A 3 17.79 -54.16 -15.02
CA PHE A 3 18.21 -52.78 -14.84
C PHE A 3 17.01 -51.97 -14.32
N ARG A 4 17.12 -51.48 -13.07
CA ARG A 4 16.21 -50.46 -12.52
C ARG A 4 16.78 -49.10 -12.83
N LEU A 5 16.15 -48.40 -13.76
CA LEU A 5 16.42 -46.98 -14.05
C LEU A 5 15.83 -46.15 -12.90
N LEU A 6 16.68 -45.54 -12.06
CA LEU A 6 16.27 -44.58 -11.05
C LEU A 6 16.14 -43.21 -11.72
N LEU A 7 14.90 -42.77 -11.93
CA LEU A 7 14.58 -41.40 -12.40
C LEU A 7 14.65 -40.47 -11.19
N VAL A 8 15.73 -39.74 -11.05
CA VAL A 8 15.85 -38.65 -10.06
C VAL A 8 15.17 -37.44 -10.62
N LEU A 9 13.93 -37.14 -10.15
CA LEU A 9 13.25 -35.87 -10.38
C LEU A 9 13.94 -34.82 -9.53
N LEU A 10 14.78 -33.98 -10.15
CA LEU A 10 15.23 -32.71 -9.60
C LEU A 10 14.02 -31.75 -9.58
N LEU A 11 13.34 -31.66 -8.45
CA LEU A 11 12.45 -30.56 -8.14
C LEU A 11 13.30 -29.31 -7.91
N SER A 12 13.54 -28.54 -8.97
CA SER A 12 14.02 -27.18 -8.85
C SER A 12 12.91 -26.36 -8.21
N SER A 13 13.03 -26.07 -6.90
CA SER A 13 12.24 -25.05 -6.23
C SER A 13 12.59 -23.72 -6.90
N LEU A 14 11.75 -23.25 -7.81
CA LEU A 14 11.72 -21.86 -8.24
C LEU A 14 11.36 -21.05 -6.99
N SER A 15 12.36 -20.52 -6.30
CA SER A 15 12.15 -19.42 -5.39
C SER A 15 11.60 -18.27 -6.25
N LEU A 16 10.31 -17.93 -6.08
CA LEU A 16 9.78 -16.66 -6.59
C LEU A 16 10.61 -15.56 -5.90
N GLY A 17 11.67 -15.12 -6.56
CA GLY A 17 12.42 -13.95 -6.14
C GLY A 17 11.47 -12.76 -6.06
N ALA A 18 11.64 -11.91 -5.06
CA ALA A 18 10.90 -10.67 -4.94
C ALA A 18 11.04 -9.88 -6.25
N ALA A 19 9.92 -9.35 -6.75
CA ALA A 19 9.91 -8.58 -7.99
C ALA A 19 10.43 -7.15 -7.74
N PRO A 20 11.13 -6.52 -8.70
CA PRO A 20 11.58 -5.13 -8.56
C PRO A 20 10.41 -4.18 -8.27
N PHE A 21 10.69 -3.10 -7.55
CA PHE A 21 9.72 -2.03 -7.34
C PHE A 21 9.58 -1.18 -8.60
N THR A 22 8.39 -1.17 -9.17
CA THR A 22 8.03 -0.43 -10.38
C THR A 22 6.75 0.40 -10.20
N GLY A 23 6.19 0.39 -8.98
CA GLY A 23 4.92 1.05 -8.67
C GLY A 23 4.93 2.57 -8.82
N MET A 24 6.07 3.22 -8.61
CA MET A 24 6.30 4.64 -8.88
C MET A 24 7.73 4.88 -9.38
N VAL A 25 7.91 5.96 -10.13
CA VAL A 25 9.19 6.42 -10.66
C VAL A 25 9.62 7.69 -9.94
N ASP A 26 10.93 7.97 -9.91
CA ASP A 26 11.49 9.18 -9.30
C ASP A 26 10.81 10.45 -9.82
N GLY A 27 10.41 11.33 -8.90
CA GLY A 27 9.69 12.57 -9.19
C GLY A 27 8.18 12.41 -9.45
N GLU A 28 7.64 11.18 -9.58
CA GLU A 28 6.19 11.00 -9.71
C GLU A 28 5.43 11.50 -8.48
N ARG A 29 4.24 12.10 -8.75
CA ARG A 29 3.39 12.61 -7.67
C ARG A 29 1.91 12.44 -8.00
N PHE A 30 1.16 11.91 -7.05
CA PHE A 30 -0.29 11.74 -7.09
C PHE A 30 -0.93 12.65 -6.05
N THR A 31 -1.98 13.39 -6.43
CA THR A 31 -2.77 14.18 -5.48
C THR A 31 -4.22 13.70 -5.51
N TYR A 32 -4.74 13.40 -4.33
CA TYR A 32 -6.11 12.97 -4.13
C TYR A 32 -6.87 13.96 -3.27
N LYS A 33 -8.10 14.26 -3.66
CA LYS A 33 -9.11 14.88 -2.81
C LYS A 33 -9.87 13.79 -2.06
N VAL A 34 -9.99 13.97 -0.76
CA VAL A 34 -10.72 13.05 0.12
C VAL A 34 -12.11 13.63 0.39
N GLY A 35 -13.16 12.90 0.05
CA GLY A 35 -14.52 13.12 0.53
C GLY A 35 -14.84 12.15 1.67
N PHE A 36 -15.67 12.58 2.62
CA PHE A 36 -16.14 11.74 3.71
C PHE A 36 -17.59 12.05 4.06
N ALA A 37 -18.46 11.03 4.02
CA ALA A 37 -19.88 11.16 4.29
C ALA A 37 -20.50 12.32 3.47
N ILE A 38 -20.99 13.38 4.13
CA ILE A 38 -21.59 14.57 3.50
C ILE A 38 -20.56 15.64 3.12
N PHE A 39 -19.28 15.47 3.50
CA PHE A 39 -18.24 16.45 3.21
C PHE A 39 -17.51 16.08 1.91
N PRO A 40 -17.73 16.81 0.81
CA PRO A 40 -17.11 16.50 -0.48
C PRO A 40 -15.62 16.81 -0.54
N HIS A 41 -15.10 17.56 0.44
CA HIS A 41 -13.68 17.85 0.63
C HIS A 41 -13.33 17.83 2.12
N ALA A 42 -13.09 16.63 2.63
CA ALA A 42 -12.70 16.40 4.01
C ALA A 42 -11.18 16.48 4.22
N GLY A 43 -10.40 16.26 3.17
CA GLY A 43 -8.94 16.26 3.24
C GLY A 43 -8.27 16.09 1.88
N ASP A 44 -6.94 16.12 1.91
CA ASP A 44 -6.09 15.80 0.77
C ASP A 44 -5.09 14.71 1.15
N ILE A 45 -4.72 13.90 0.15
CA ILE A 45 -3.59 12.96 0.24
C ILE A 45 -2.68 13.24 -0.95
N VAL A 46 -1.39 13.37 -0.66
CA VAL A 46 -0.34 13.49 -1.66
C VAL A 46 0.62 12.33 -1.50
N ILE A 47 0.86 11.57 -2.56
CA ILE A 47 1.84 10.50 -2.63
C ILE A 47 2.91 10.91 -3.61
N SER A 48 4.18 10.85 -3.22
CA SER A 48 5.32 11.20 -4.06
C SER A 48 6.44 10.19 -3.92
N ALA A 49 7.21 10.00 -4.99
CA ALA A 49 8.36 9.11 -5.01
C ALA A 49 9.65 9.89 -5.24
N GLN A 50 10.71 9.50 -4.56
CA GLN A 50 12.05 10.04 -4.70
C GLN A 50 13.07 8.91 -4.68
N ALA A 51 13.91 8.86 -5.72
CA ALA A 51 15.02 7.92 -5.76
C ALA A 51 16.12 8.31 -4.78
N GLU A 52 16.67 7.34 -4.08
CA GLU A 52 17.77 7.49 -3.13
C GLU A 52 18.82 6.41 -3.36
N LYS A 53 19.97 6.55 -2.72
CA LYS A 53 21.00 5.51 -2.66
C LYS A 53 21.39 5.24 -1.23
N SER A 54 21.58 3.98 -0.88
CA SER A 54 22.18 3.63 0.39
C SER A 54 23.68 4.04 0.40
N PRO A 55 24.35 4.09 1.58
CA PRO A 55 25.78 4.33 1.67
C PRO A 55 26.61 3.36 0.82
N GLU A 56 26.13 2.14 0.62
CA GLU A 56 26.78 1.07 -0.18
C GLU A 56 26.41 1.16 -1.68
N GLY A 57 25.65 2.21 -2.09
CA GLY A 57 25.28 2.45 -3.48
C GLY A 57 24.05 1.68 -3.97
N ARG A 58 23.30 0.98 -3.09
CA ARG A 58 22.07 0.28 -3.44
C ARG A 58 20.98 1.28 -3.84
N ALA A 59 20.26 0.99 -4.94
CA ALA A 59 19.15 1.81 -5.39
C ALA A 59 17.95 1.64 -4.45
N LEU A 60 17.47 2.75 -3.92
CA LEU A 60 16.32 2.83 -3.03
C LEU A 60 15.26 3.78 -3.61
N MET A 61 14.00 3.57 -3.21
CA MET A 61 12.90 4.48 -3.49
C MET A 61 12.24 4.88 -2.18
N ARG A 62 12.17 6.18 -1.92
CA ARG A 62 11.34 6.72 -0.85
C ARG A 62 9.98 7.10 -1.39
N VAL A 63 8.94 6.46 -0.87
CA VAL A 63 7.55 6.83 -1.13
C VAL A 63 7.03 7.59 0.08
N THR A 64 6.69 8.87 -0.11
CA THR A 64 6.17 9.75 0.93
C THR A 64 4.70 9.98 0.71
N THR A 65 3.90 9.77 1.75
CA THR A 65 2.47 10.09 1.78
C THR A 65 2.21 11.18 2.78
N VAL A 66 1.61 12.29 2.33
CA VAL A 66 1.17 13.39 3.19
C VAL A 66 -0.35 13.42 3.18
N THR A 67 -0.95 13.30 4.35
CA THR A 67 -2.40 13.37 4.54
C THR A 67 -2.74 14.53 5.45
N ALA A 68 -3.73 15.34 5.05
CA ALA A 68 -4.20 16.44 5.88
C ALA A 68 -5.71 16.63 5.77
N SER A 69 -6.39 16.90 6.88
CA SER A 69 -7.79 17.32 6.86
C SER A 69 -7.93 18.74 6.26
N ARG A 70 -9.09 19.03 5.66
CA ARG A 70 -9.36 20.33 4.99
C ARG A 70 -10.75 20.86 5.30
N GLY A 71 -10.94 22.13 4.99
CA GLY A 71 -12.24 22.82 5.06
C GLY A 71 -12.90 22.70 6.44
N LEU A 72 -14.21 22.46 6.45
CA LEU A 72 -14.99 22.32 7.68
C LEU A 72 -14.53 21.15 8.53
N VAL A 73 -14.08 20.06 7.91
CA VAL A 73 -13.59 18.89 8.65
C VAL A 73 -12.33 19.23 9.45
N ARG A 74 -11.42 20.07 8.92
CA ARG A 74 -10.24 20.51 9.66
C ARG A 74 -10.60 21.29 10.92
N GLY A 75 -11.62 22.14 10.86
CA GLY A 75 -12.10 22.87 12.02
C GLY A 75 -12.73 21.98 13.12
N LEU A 76 -13.24 20.81 12.74
CA LEU A 76 -13.84 19.83 13.66
C LEU A 76 -12.82 18.79 14.14
N TYR A 77 -11.92 18.39 13.25
CA TYR A 77 -10.92 17.35 13.49
C TYR A 77 -9.67 17.68 12.67
N GLU A 78 -8.73 18.37 13.30
CA GLU A 78 -7.44 18.66 12.70
C GLU A 78 -6.62 17.37 12.63
N PHE A 79 -6.20 16.98 11.43
CA PHE A 79 -5.42 15.77 11.20
C PHE A 79 -4.33 16.06 10.18
N ASP A 80 -3.10 15.84 10.58
CA ASP A 80 -1.93 15.87 9.71
C ASP A 80 -1.09 14.61 9.94
N ASN A 81 -0.69 13.96 8.85
CA ASN A 81 0.11 12.74 8.91
C ASN A 81 1.08 12.68 7.73
N VAL A 82 2.30 12.24 8.00
CA VAL A 82 3.32 11.94 7.00
C VAL A 82 3.80 10.52 7.23
N ALA A 83 3.73 9.70 6.21
CA ALA A 83 4.29 8.36 6.19
C ALA A 83 5.37 8.27 5.10
N ASN A 84 6.54 7.76 5.47
CA ASN A 84 7.67 7.52 4.59
C ASN A 84 7.95 6.03 4.53
N VAL A 85 7.93 5.46 3.34
CA VAL A 85 8.33 4.07 3.11
C VAL A 85 9.63 4.07 2.32
N LEU A 86 10.64 3.41 2.84
CA LEU A 86 11.90 3.18 2.14
C LEU A 86 11.89 1.78 1.53
N ILE A 87 12.09 1.70 0.22
CA ILE A 87 11.95 0.47 -0.55
C ILE A 87 13.26 0.18 -1.26
N ASP A 88 13.73 -1.06 -1.18
CA ASP A 88 14.80 -1.58 -2.04
C ASP A 88 14.25 -1.81 -3.45
N VAL A 89 14.79 -1.09 -4.43
CA VAL A 89 14.26 -1.11 -5.80
C VAL A 89 14.44 -2.48 -6.45
N ALA A 90 15.53 -3.16 -6.18
CA ALA A 90 15.84 -4.44 -6.83
C ALA A 90 14.94 -5.58 -6.37
N SER A 91 14.57 -5.59 -5.10
CA SER A 91 13.71 -6.64 -4.51
C SER A 91 12.26 -6.21 -4.33
N GLY A 92 11.93 -4.92 -4.43
CA GLY A 92 10.60 -4.38 -4.12
C GLY A 92 10.23 -4.45 -2.64
N ARG A 93 11.15 -4.83 -1.76
CA ARG A 93 10.91 -4.98 -0.32
C ARG A 93 10.94 -3.64 0.39
N ALA A 94 9.96 -3.39 1.26
CA ALA A 94 10.03 -2.29 2.19
C ALA A 94 11.15 -2.54 3.23
N LEU A 95 12.07 -1.59 3.39
CA LEU A 95 13.12 -1.65 4.40
C LEU A 95 12.66 -1.01 5.70
N SER A 96 11.91 0.09 5.61
CA SER A 96 11.31 0.74 6.76
C SER A 96 10.04 1.49 6.39
N VAL A 97 9.18 1.68 7.39
CA VAL A 97 8.01 2.56 7.35
C VAL A 97 8.11 3.49 8.55
N HIS A 98 8.22 4.80 8.32
CA HIS A 98 8.23 5.81 9.37
C HIS A 98 7.01 6.70 9.23
N GLU A 99 6.23 6.81 10.28
CA GLU A 99 4.99 7.57 10.34
C GLU A 99 5.05 8.62 11.44
N THR A 100 4.82 9.89 11.07
CA THR A 100 4.66 10.99 12.00
C THR A 100 3.32 11.68 11.74
N GLY A 101 2.66 12.16 12.80
CA GLY A 101 1.39 12.83 12.63
C GLY A 101 0.84 13.38 13.92
N GLU A 102 -0.21 14.17 13.75
CA GLU A 102 -0.93 14.79 14.87
C GLU A 102 -2.44 14.78 14.60
N ASP A 103 -3.17 14.39 15.60
CA ASP A 103 -4.62 14.55 15.67
C ASP A 103 -4.99 15.13 17.05
N PRO A 104 -6.23 15.61 17.27
CA PRO A 104 -6.62 16.27 18.53
C PRO A 104 -6.42 15.43 19.79
N LYS A 105 -6.21 14.12 19.63
CA LYS A 105 -6.07 13.17 20.75
C LYS A 105 -4.66 12.63 20.87
N ARG A 106 -3.82 12.73 19.79
CA ARG A 106 -2.57 11.98 19.73
C ARG A 106 -1.55 12.56 18.78
N LYS A 107 -0.29 12.55 19.22
CA LYS A 107 0.87 12.63 18.35
C LYS A 107 1.33 11.21 18.02
N THR A 108 1.60 10.98 16.75
CA THR A 108 2.16 9.71 16.23
C THR A 108 3.61 9.97 15.85
N ASP A 109 4.51 9.12 16.32
CA ASP A 109 5.89 8.99 15.84
C ASP A 109 6.26 7.53 16.01
N SER A 110 6.13 6.77 14.92
CA SER A 110 6.39 5.34 14.92
C SER A 110 7.19 4.91 13.71
N GLU A 111 8.01 3.89 13.89
CA GLU A 111 8.85 3.34 12.85
C GLU A 111 8.81 1.83 12.88
N THR A 112 8.75 1.21 11.70
CA THR A 112 8.92 -0.22 11.52
C THR A 112 10.13 -0.46 10.64
N ILE A 113 11.09 -1.27 11.10
CA ILE A 113 12.26 -1.71 10.33
C ILE A 113 12.13 -3.20 10.08
N PHE A 114 12.28 -3.63 8.82
CA PHE A 114 12.11 -5.03 8.43
C PHE A 114 13.47 -5.74 8.33
N ASP A 115 13.70 -6.70 9.22
CA ASP A 115 14.83 -7.64 9.16
C ASP A 115 14.35 -8.92 8.48
N TYR A 116 14.62 -9.03 7.19
CA TYR A 116 14.20 -10.19 6.38
C TYR A 116 15.04 -11.44 6.64
N GLU A 117 16.26 -11.30 7.15
CA GLU A 117 17.11 -12.44 7.50
C GLU A 117 16.59 -13.12 8.77
N LYS A 118 16.27 -12.33 9.79
CA LYS A 118 15.67 -12.83 11.04
C LYS A 118 14.17 -13.05 10.96
N ARG A 119 13.51 -12.61 9.90
CA ARG A 119 12.06 -12.63 9.75
C ARG A 119 11.35 -11.91 10.90
N ILE A 120 11.81 -10.72 11.23
CA ILE A 120 11.26 -9.86 12.29
C ILE A 120 11.07 -8.45 11.73
N ALA A 121 9.93 -7.83 12.04
CA ALA A 121 9.71 -6.40 11.87
C ALA A 121 9.76 -5.73 13.25
N HIS A 122 10.73 -4.84 13.44
CA HIS A 122 10.92 -4.09 14.68
C HIS A 122 10.04 -2.85 14.66
N TYR A 123 8.94 -2.87 15.38
CA TYR A 123 8.04 -1.72 15.53
C TYR A 123 8.42 -0.91 16.76
N VAL A 124 8.71 0.36 16.58
CA VAL A 124 9.01 1.34 17.63
C VAL A 124 7.98 2.46 17.60
N ASP A 125 7.26 2.67 18.71
CA ASP A 125 6.34 3.80 18.91
C ASP A 125 6.99 4.79 19.88
N ARG A 126 7.58 5.89 19.38
CA ARG A 126 8.29 6.87 20.21
C ARG A 126 7.33 7.69 21.07
N GLY A 127 6.07 7.85 20.64
CA GLY A 127 5.02 8.50 21.43
C GLY A 127 4.46 7.61 22.54
N ARG A 128 4.59 6.28 22.40
CA ARG A 128 4.08 5.28 23.35
C ARG A 128 5.02 4.08 23.37
N PRO A 129 6.19 4.19 24.04
CA PRO A 129 7.22 3.15 24.01
C PRO A 129 6.75 1.76 24.47
N GLU A 130 5.75 1.70 25.35
CA GLU A 130 5.11 0.45 25.81
C GLU A 130 4.40 -0.33 24.68
N ARG A 131 4.18 0.28 23.54
CA ARG A 131 3.60 -0.35 22.35
C ARG A 131 4.64 -0.88 21.37
N SER A 132 5.91 -0.56 21.60
CA SER A 132 7.01 -1.07 20.78
C SER A 132 7.09 -2.59 20.93
N THR A 133 7.31 -3.29 19.83
CA THR A 133 7.32 -4.76 19.83
C THR A 133 8.01 -5.31 18.57
N ASP A 134 8.52 -6.50 18.70
CA ASP A 134 8.98 -7.30 17.57
C ASP A 134 7.81 -8.12 17.00
N ILE A 135 7.64 -8.04 15.69
CA ILE A 135 6.56 -8.69 14.97
C ILE A 135 7.18 -9.79 14.09
N PRO A 136 6.91 -11.08 14.36
CA PRO A 136 7.37 -12.15 13.47
C PRO A 136 6.77 -11.97 12.08
N ILE A 137 7.62 -12.03 11.05
CA ILE A 137 7.20 -11.98 9.66
C ILE A 137 6.90 -13.41 9.20
N PRO A 138 5.63 -13.77 8.91
CA PRO A 138 5.28 -15.08 8.36
C PRO A 138 5.84 -15.24 6.93
N GLU A 139 5.50 -16.33 6.26
CA GLU A 139 5.87 -16.52 4.85
C GLU A 139 5.36 -15.35 3.99
N GLY A 140 6.19 -14.91 3.04
CA GLY A 140 5.97 -13.74 2.19
C GLY A 140 6.71 -12.50 2.64
N ASP A 141 6.65 -11.46 1.84
CA ASP A 141 7.26 -10.16 2.11
C ASP A 141 6.18 -9.14 2.47
N PRO A 142 6.30 -8.46 3.64
CA PRO A 142 5.36 -7.42 4.01
C PRO A 142 5.37 -6.25 3.04
N ILE A 143 4.18 -5.76 2.71
CA ILE A 143 3.97 -4.55 1.93
C ILE A 143 3.07 -3.60 2.72
N ASP A 144 3.42 -2.32 2.81
CA ASP A 144 2.54 -1.34 3.43
C ASP A 144 1.37 -0.95 2.48
N LEU A 145 0.36 -0.29 3.04
CA LEU A 145 -0.86 0.06 2.30
C LEU A 145 -0.59 0.92 1.05
N ILE A 146 0.34 1.88 1.15
CA ILE A 146 0.63 2.81 0.04
C ILE A 146 1.48 2.13 -1.03
N SER A 147 2.50 1.37 -0.61
CA SER A 147 3.29 0.56 -1.54
C SER A 147 2.42 -0.47 -2.26
N ALA A 148 1.46 -1.10 -1.57
CA ALA A 148 0.48 -1.98 -2.20
C ALA A 148 -0.36 -1.22 -3.23
N LEU A 149 -0.89 -0.03 -2.87
CA LEU A 149 -1.68 0.80 -3.78
C LEU A 149 -0.91 1.14 -5.05
N VAL A 150 0.33 1.62 -4.94
CA VAL A 150 1.11 2.02 -6.12
C VAL A 150 1.59 0.83 -6.94
N GLN A 151 1.91 -0.30 -6.30
CA GLN A 151 2.30 -1.54 -7.00
C GLN A 151 1.14 -2.21 -7.74
N THR A 152 -0.14 -1.89 -7.43
CA THR A 152 -1.28 -2.38 -8.23
C THR A 152 -1.17 -2.01 -9.71
N ARG A 153 -0.37 -1.00 -10.05
CA ARG A 153 -0.09 -0.60 -11.44
C ARG A 153 0.58 -1.71 -12.26
N ASP A 154 1.38 -2.55 -11.61
CA ASP A 154 2.14 -3.63 -12.25
C ASP A 154 1.45 -4.99 -12.15
N TRP A 155 0.39 -5.08 -11.36
CA TRP A 155 -0.37 -6.30 -11.23
C TRP A 155 -1.30 -6.48 -12.44
N ASN A 156 -0.87 -7.15 -13.45
CA ASN A 156 -1.64 -7.37 -14.68
C ASN A 156 -2.83 -8.33 -14.47
N LEU A 157 -3.59 -8.13 -13.37
CA LEU A 157 -4.76 -8.90 -13.03
C LEU A 157 -5.90 -8.67 -14.03
N LYS A 158 -6.64 -9.74 -14.29
CA LYS A 158 -7.88 -9.73 -15.07
C LYS A 158 -9.06 -10.00 -14.16
N PRO A 159 -10.29 -9.60 -14.55
CA PRO A 159 -11.49 -9.93 -13.80
C PRO A 159 -11.57 -11.42 -13.46
N GLY A 160 -11.86 -11.73 -12.20
CA GLY A 160 -11.89 -13.10 -11.65
C GLY A 160 -10.56 -13.60 -11.08
N GLU A 161 -9.45 -12.93 -11.34
CA GLU A 161 -8.15 -13.27 -10.75
C GLU A 161 -7.97 -12.62 -9.37
N LYS A 162 -7.05 -13.17 -8.57
CA LYS A 162 -6.65 -12.61 -7.28
C LYS A 162 -5.15 -12.64 -7.08
N ARG A 163 -4.66 -11.79 -6.17
CA ARG A 163 -3.29 -11.80 -5.68
C ARG A 163 -3.29 -11.76 -4.15
N ASP A 164 -2.57 -12.70 -3.54
CA ASP A 164 -2.38 -12.71 -2.10
C ASP A 164 -1.22 -11.81 -1.71
N VAL A 165 -1.37 -11.05 -0.62
CA VAL A 165 -0.38 -10.11 -0.09
C VAL A 165 -0.32 -10.19 1.43
N LEU A 166 0.87 -9.96 1.99
CA LEU A 166 1.07 -9.78 3.43
C LEU A 166 1.11 -8.28 3.71
N MET A 167 -0.01 -7.72 4.19
CA MET A 167 -0.16 -6.28 4.43
C MET A 167 0.38 -5.90 5.80
N HIS A 168 1.31 -4.94 5.83
CA HIS A 168 1.75 -4.27 7.06
C HIS A 168 0.89 -3.04 7.33
N PHE A 169 0.37 -2.93 8.54
CA PHE A 169 -0.36 -1.75 9.01
C PHE A 169 -0.11 -1.53 10.52
N GLY A 170 0.62 -0.46 10.83
CA GLY A 170 1.04 -0.16 12.20
C GLY A 170 1.90 -1.28 12.78
N ARG A 171 1.43 -1.95 13.81
CA ARG A 171 2.12 -3.08 14.44
C ARG A 171 1.53 -4.45 14.12
N ASP A 172 0.78 -4.54 13.04
CA ASP A 172 0.12 -5.78 12.66
C ASP A 172 0.47 -6.17 11.22
N LEU A 173 0.50 -7.48 10.97
CA LEU A 173 0.59 -8.07 9.65
C LEU A 173 -0.71 -8.80 9.33
N TYR A 174 -1.25 -8.57 8.13
CA TYR A 174 -2.52 -9.13 7.67
C TYR A 174 -2.34 -9.87 6.35
N ALA A 175 -2.73 -11.13 6.29
CA ALA A 175 -2.86 -11.85 5.03
C ALA A 175 -4.14 -11.40 4.34
N LEU A 176 -4.02 -10.80 3.16
CA LEU A 176 -5.14 -10.33 2.34
C LEU A 176 -5.10 -10.98 0.96
N SER A 177 -6.28 -11.26 0.41
CA SER A 177 -6.45 -11.59 -1.01
C SER A 177 -7.05 -10.38 -1.73
N ILE A 178 -6.36 -9.86 -2.75
CA ILE A 178 -6.80 -8.73 -3.57
C ILE A 178 -7.49 -9.29 -4.81
N TYR A 179 -8.80 -9.16 -4.88
CA TYR A 179 -9.63 -9.65 -5.99
C TYR A 179 -9.80 -8.60 -7.07
N ALA A 180 -9.64 -9.00 -8.32
CA ALA A 180 -10.03 -8.21 -9.48
C ALA A 180 -11.49 -8.54 -9.82
N GLU A 181 -12.43 -7.65 -9.49
CA GLU A 181 -13.87 -7.91 -9.65
C GLU A 181 -14.35 -7.71 -11.08
N GLY A 182 -13.98 -6.59 -11.71
CA GLY A 182 -14.47 -6.25 -13.04
C GLY A 182 -14.07 -4.85 -13.48
N TYR A 183 -14.58 -4.44 -14.62
CA TYR A 183 -14.31 -3.11 -15.16
C TYR A 183 -15.44 -2.15 -14.84
N GLU A 184 -15.07 -0.94 -14.40
CA GLU A 184 -15.97 0.18 -14.18
C GLU A 184 -15.42 1.45 -14.84
N GLU A 185 -16.31 2.40 -15.15
CA GLU A 185 -15.94 3.71 -15.62
C GLU A 185 -15.89 4.69 -14.46
N VAL A 186 -14.77 5.40 -14.32
CA VAL A 186 -14.58 6.43 -13.29
C VAL A 186 -14.32 7.77 -13.96
N ARG A 187 -14.99 8.82 -13.48
CA ARG A 187 -14.73 10.22 -13.85
C ARG A 187 -13.96 10.91 -12.74
N THR A 188 -12.88 11.58 -13.12
CA THR A 188 -12.06 12.41 -12.23
C THR A 188 -11.85 13.77 -12.89
N PRO A 189 -11.27 14.77 -12.19
CA PRO A 189 -10.83 16.01 -12.84
C PRO A 189 -9.81 15.82 -13.96
N LEU A 190 -9.09 14.69 -14.00
CA LEU A 190 -8.12 14.35 -15.04
C LEU A 190 -8.78 13.76 -16.29
N GLY A 191 -10.07 13.40 -16.22
CA GLY A 191 -10.80 12.80 -17.33
C GLY A 191 -11.62 11.57 -16.92
N LYS A 192 -11.98 10.80 -17.93
CA LYS A 192 -12.80 9.61 -17.85
C LYS A 192 -11.91 8.38 -18.08
N PHE A 193 -11.95 7.42 -17.18
CA PHE A 193 -11.10 6.23 -17.20
C PHE A 193 -11.94 4.96 -17.20
N LYS A 194 -11.62 4.02 -18.09
CA LYS A 194 -12.00 2.62 -17.90
C LYS A 194 -11.05 2.06 -16.84
N THR A 195 -11.58 1.45 -15.78
CA THR A 195 -10.79 0.98 -14.64
C THR A 195 -11.06 -0.48 -14.34
N LEU A 196 -10.07 -1.18 -13.78
CA LEU A 196 -10.25 -2.46 -13.10
C LEU A 196 -10.47 -2.20 -11.61
N VAL A 197 -11.50 -2.81 -11.04
CA VAL A 197 -11.82 -2.71 -9.61
C VAL A 197 -11.09 -3.78 -8.84
N LEU A 198 -10.26 -3.37 -7.88
CA LEU A 198 -9.55 -4.25 -6.96
C LEU A 198 -10.16 -4.18 -5.56
N VAL A 199 -10.44 -5.34 -4.95
CA VAL A 199 -11.10 -5.44 -3.65
C VAL A 199 -10.27 -6.33 -2.72
N PRO A 200 -9.58 -5.74 -1.73
CA PRO A 200 -8.91 -6.49 -0.67
C PRO A 200 -9.95 -7.22 0.21
N ARG A 201 -9.68 -8.48 0.51
CA ARG A 201 -10.49 -9.29 1.44
C ARG A 201 -9.58 -10.01 2.43
N MET A 202 -10.04 -10.10 3.67
CA MET A 202 -9.43 -10.95 4.69
C MET A 202 -10.30 -12.19 4.84
N GLU A 203 -9.90 -13.28 4.21
CA GLU A 203 -10.71 -14.51 4.11
C GLU A 203 -10.72 -15.29 5.43
N LYS A 204 -9.63 -15.20 6.20
CA LYS A 204 -9.47 -15.90 7.49
C LYS A 204 -9.30 -14.88 8.61
N ASP A 205 -9.97 -15.12 9.74
CA ASP A 205 -9.85 -14.32 10.95
C ASP A 205 -9.90 -12.81 10.72
N PRO A 206 -11.02 -12.25 10.18
CA PRO A 206 -11.11 -10.84 9.87
C PRO A 206 -10.79 -9.97 11.09
N LYS A 207 -9.85 -9.03 10.92
CA LYS A 207 -9.41 -8.09 11.98
C LYS A 207 -9.65 -6.65 11.55
N GLY A 208 -9.51 -5.73 12.49
CA GLY A 208 -9.54 -4.29 12.23
C GLY A 208 -10.79 -3.86 11.46
N LEU A 209 -10.60 -3.25 10.32
CA LEU A 209 -11.63 -2.77 9.40
C LEU A 209 -12.55 -3.91 8.93
N PHE A 210 -11.98 -5.02 8.49
CA PHE A 210 -12.72 -6.15 7.90
C PHE A 210 -13.62 -6.86 8.91
N LYS A 211 -13.20 -6.98 10.18
CA LYS A 211 -14.03 -7.53 11.26
C LYS A 211 -15.32 -6.74 11.50
N ARG A 212 -15.30 -5.44 11.17
CA ARG A 212 -16.43 -4.53 11.39
C ARG A 212 -17.28 -4.32 10.12
N GLY A 213 -17.12 -5.17 9.10
CA GLY A 213 -17.82 -5.07 7.82
C GLY A 213 -17.36 -3.91 6.94
N GLY A 214 -16.14 -3.41 7.18
CA GLY A 214 -15.53 -2.42 6.30
C GLY A 214 -15.09 -3.04 4.98
N GLU A 215 -15.07 -2.23 3.94
CA GLU A 215 -14.68 -2.62 2.58
C GLU A 215 -13.74 -1.58 1.98
N ILE A 216 -12.76 -2.05 1.24
CA ILE A 216 -11.88 -1.20 0.43
C ILE A 216 -12.11 -1.54 -1.03
N LYS A 217 -12.21 -0.52 -1.89
CA LYS A 217 -12.17 -0.67 -3.35
C LYS A 217 -11.14 0.28 -3.93
N VAL A 218 -10.40 -0.19 -4.92
CA VAL A 218 -9.42 0.61 -5.66
C VAL A 218 -9.71 0.47 -7.15
N TRP A 219 -9.73 1.58 -7.87
CA TRP A 219 -9.97 1.65 -9.31
C TRP A 219 -8.68 1.99 -10.03
N ILE A 220 -8.16 1.03 -10.79
CA ILE A 220 -6.91 1.16 -11.55
C ILE A 220 -7.22 1.42 -13.02
N ALA A 221 -6.76 2.54 -13.57
CA ALA A 221 -6.92 2.88 -14.97
C ALA A 221 -6.37 1.78 -15.88
N GLN A 222 -7.09 1.48 -16.96
CA GLN A 222 -6.73 0.45 -17.94
C GLN A 222 -6.13 1.06 -19.22
N ASP A 223 -5.63 2.28 -19.11
CA ASP A 223 -4.75 2.90 -20.11
C ASP A 223 -3.27 2.60 -19.80
N GLY A 224 -2.37 3.12 -20.57
CA GLY A 224 -0.93 2.90 -20.37
C GLY A 224 -0.38 3.46 -19.05
N SER A 225 -1.11 4.36 -18.37
CA SER A 225 -0.67 4.97 -17.11
C SER A 225 -0.87 4.06 -15.89
N ARG A 226 -1.88 3.18 -15.94
CA ARG A 226 -2.24 2.28 -14.83
C ARG A 226 -2.43 3.01 -13.49
N LEU A 227 -2.90 4.26 -13.52
CA LEU A 227 -3.05 5.08 -12.32
C LEU A 227 -4.16 4.57 -11.40
N PRO A 228 -3.97 4.57 -10.07
CA PRO A 228 -5.03 4.34 -9.09
C PRO A 228 -5.89 5.60 -8.95
N VAL A 229 -6.85 5.78 -9.88
CA VAL A 229 -7.60 7.03 -10.04
C VAL A 229 -8.65 7.28 -8.97
N ARG A 230 -9.08 6.22 -8.28
CA ARG A 230 -10.04 6.30 -7.17
C ARG A 230 -9.76 5.21 -6.13
N MET A 231 -9.98 5.55 -4.86
CA MET A 231 -10.07 4.58 -3.77
C MET A 231 -11.31 4.89 -2.92
N GLN A 232 -11.96 3.88 -2.40
CA GLN A 232 -13.09 4.00 -1.49
C GLN A 232 -12.87 3.11 -0.28
N LEU A 233 -13.17 3.66 0.89
CA LEU A 233 -13.09 2.99 2.18
C LEU A 233 -14.44 3.11 2.87
N LYS A 234 -15.19 2.02 2.91
CA LYS A 234 -16.46 1.92 3.62
C LYS A 234 -16.20 1.62 5.09
N LEU A 235 -16.67 2.50 5.95
CA LEU A 235 -16.59 2.38 7.40
C LEU A 235 -17.99 2.22 7.98
N LYS A 236 -18.09 1.81 9.25
CA LYS A 236 -19.37 1.66 9.96
C LYS A 236 -20.19 2.96 10.00
N PHE A 237 -19.50 4.12 10.02
CA PHE A 237 -20.11 5.47 10.20
C PHE A 237 -19.99 6.36 8.96
N GLY A 238 -19.67 5.81 7.81
CA GLY A 238 -19.59 6.55 6.56
C GLY A 238 -18.57 5.98 5.59
N THR A 239 -18.54 6.57 4.41
CA THR A 239 -17.61 6.17 3.35
C THR A 239 -16.63 7.30 3.09
N ALA A 240 -15.33 7.00 3.15
CA ALA A 240 -14.29 7.85 2.63
C ALA A 240 -14.06 7.52 1.15
N SER A 241 -13.97 8.54 0.30
CA SER A 241 -13.68 8.41 -1.12
C SER A 241 -12.49 9.31 -1.47
N LEU A 242 -11.45 8.71 -2.01
CA LEU A 242 -10.27 9.39 -2.53
C LEU A 242 -10.41 9.44 -4.05
N LEU A 243 -10.35 10.62 -4.62
CA LEU A 243 -10.42 10.82 -6.06
C LEU A 243 -9.16 11.55 -6.52
N MET A 244 -8.44 10.98 -7.49
CA MET A 244 -7.24 11.62 -8.04
C MET A 244 -7.62 12.92 -8.74
N THR A 245 -6.98 14.01 -8.33
CA THR A 245 -7.21 15.36 -8.87
C THR A 245 -6.03 15.91 -9.64
N LYS A 246 -4.82 15.38 -9.39
CA LYS A 246 -3.60 15.77 -10.10
C LYS A 246 -2.66 14.57 -10.21
N TYR A 247 -2.01 14.46 -11.36
CA TYR A 247 -0.90 13.56 -11.62
C TYR A 247 0.26 14.37 -12.20
N GLU A 248 1.42 14.24 -11.57
CA GLU A 248 2.68 14.81 -12.04
C GLU A 248 3.58 13.63 -12.41
N PRO A 249 3.84 13.44 -13.74
CA PRO A 249 4.72 12.37 -14.19
C PRO A 249 6.18 12.66 -13.79
N PRO A 250 7.08 11.67 -13.86
CA PRO A 250 8.49 11.87 -13.59
C PRO A 250 9.06 12.96 -14.50
N ALA A 251 10.06 13.70 -14.01
CA ALA A 251 10.80 14.64 -14.84
C ALA A 251 11.46 13.90 -16.01
N LYS A 252 11.34 14.48 -17.22
CA LYS A 252 11.98 13.94 -18.42
C LYS A 252 13.49 14.11 -18.35
#